data_a3c06b56ed6182f6d08f901151ca8b5b
#
_entry.id   a3c06b56ed6182f6d08f901151ca8b5b
#
_cell.length_a   1.000
_cell.length_b   1.000
_cell.length_c   1.000
_cell.angle_alpha   90.00
_cell.angle_beta   90.00
_cell.angle_gamma   90.00
#
_symmetry.space_group_name_H-M   'P 1'
#
loop_
_entity.id
_entity.type
_entity.pdbx_description
1 polymer ?
#
loop_
_entity_poly.entity_id
_entity_poly.type
_entity_poly.pdbx_seq_one_letter_code
_entity_poly.pdbx_strand_id
1 'polypeptide(L)'
;LGHRAYGIEAAAQVYYGKSIRDLNLAQMAMIAGLPKAPSRYNPLVNPTRAKERRDWILGRLYRLGRIDQGSYEQALAEEVDARYHVPTPELSAPYIAEMARAEMVGRYGSEAYTEGFNVTTTVPSHLQEAANTALRDGLISYDQRHGYRGPESRLPGMTRETWLAELGKFRSIGGLEPAVVSQVEKSGILVLTRNGEEQAVSWDSMKWARPYLNTNSMGPRPQQPADVVQPGDIVRVQRQADGSLRFTQVPAAQSALVSLDPYSGAIQALVGGFSFDQSNYNRAVQAKRQPGSSF
;
A
#
# COMPACT_ATOMS: atom_id res chain seq x y z
N LEU A 1 12.32 2.23 -19.30
CA LEU A 1 11.76 3.56 -19.55
C LEU A 1 11.71 4.42 -18.28
N GLY A 2 12.55 4.15 -17.29
CA GLY A 2 12.54 4.75 -15.95
C GLY A 2 11.62 3.99 -14.99
N HIS A 3 11.82 4.19 -13.67
CA HIS A 3 11.05 3.54 -12.60
C HIS A 3 10.85 2.02 -12.78
N ARG A 4 11.84 1.31 -13.33
CA ARG A 4 11.79 -0.14 -13.66
C ARG A 4 10.67 -0.51 -14.65
N ALA A 5 10.19 0.44 -15.46
CA ALA A 5 9.23 0.16 -16.52
C ALA A 5 9.94 -0.45 -17.74
N TYR A 6 9.75 -1.74 -17.96
CA TYR A 6 10.25 -2.48 -19.11
C TYR A 6 9.15 -2.58 -20.16
N GLY A 7 9.33 -1.90 -21.30
CA GLY A 7 8.33 -1.80 -22.37
C GLY A 7 7.37 -0.61 -22.21
N ILE A 8 6.67 -0.32 -23.31
CA ILE A 8 5.79 0.87 -23.41
C ILE A 8 4.51 0.71 -22.58
N GLU A 9 3.97 -0.49 -22.48
CA GLU A 9 2.80 -0.79 -21.65
C GLU A 9 3.12 -0.57 -20.17
N ALA A 10 4.25 -1.10 -19.69
CA ALA A 10 4.69 -0.86 -18.32
C ALA A 10 4.93 0.63 -18.03
N ALA A 11 5.42 1.40 -19.00
CA ALA A 11 5.58 2.83 -18.86
C ALA A 11 4.22 3.56 -18.79
N ALA A 12 3.24 3.16 -19.61
CA ALA A 12 1.89 3.70 -19.55
C ALA A 12 1.25 3.48 -18.17
N GLN A 13 1.37 2.28 -17.62
CA GLN A 13 0.91 1.96 -16.27
C GLN A 13 1.63 2.80 -15.20
N VAL A 14 2.96 2.89 -15.26
CA VAL A 14 3.76 3.58 -14.24
C VAL A 14 3.55 5.10 -14.25
N TYR A 15 3.43 5.73 -15.43
CA TYR A 15 3.34 7.19 -15.54
C TYR A 15 1.91 7.71 -15.58
N TYR A 16 0.94 6.88 -16.00
CA TYR A 16 -0.46 7.30 -16.19
C TYR A 16 -1.51 6.38 -15.56
N GLY A 17 -1.12 5.20 -15.04
CA GLY A 17 -2.06 4.23 -14.47
C GLY A 17 -3.07 3.65 -15.49
N LYS A 18 -2.72 3.68 -16.78
CA LYS A 18 -3.60 3.31 -17.90
C LYS A 18 -2.88 2.34 -18.83
N SER A 19 -3.65 1.57 -19.64
CA SER A 19 -3.09 0.87 -20.77
C SER A 19 -2.59 1.86 -21.83
N ILE A 20 -1.57 1.49 -22.60
CA ILE A 20 -1.08 2.29 -23.73
C ILE A 20 -2.18 2.61 -24.73
N ARG A 21 -3.21 1.77 -24.82
CA ARG A 21 -4.36 1.95 -25.72
C ARG A 21 -5.30 3.08 -25.28
N ASP A 22 -5.30 3.42 -24.00
CA ASP A 22 -6.16 4.42 -23.39
C ASP A 22 -5.47 5.78 -23.22
N LEU A 23 -4.22 5.88 -23.67
CA LEU A 23 -3.47 7.13 -23.64
C LEU A 23 -3.89 8.06 -24.77
N ASN A 24 -3.91 9.37 -24.47
CA ASN A 24 -4.05 10.38 -25.48
C ASN A 24 -2.73 10.63 -26.24
N LEU A 25 -2.77 11.46 -27.29
CA LEU A 25 -1.63 11.72 -28.16
C LEU A 25 -0.44 12.35 -27.41
N ALA A 26 -0.70 13.28 -26.49
CA ALA A 26 0.35 13.93 -25.69
C ALA A 26 1.04 12.93 -24.75
N GLN A 27 0.28 12.05 -24.10
CA GLN A 27 0.79 11.01 -23.22
C GLN A 27 1.60 9.94 -24.00
N MET A 28 1.12 9.52 -25.17
CA MET A 28 1.86 8.63 -26.08
C MET A 28 3.19 9.24 -26.52
N ALA A 29 3.19 10.52 -26.92
CA ALA A 29 4.39 11.23 -27.31
C ALA A 29 5.38 11.40 -26.14
N MET A 30 4.89 11.57 -24.91
CA MET A 30 5.71 11.60 -23.69
C MET A 30 6.45 10.28 -23.50
N ILE A 31 5.75 9.15 -23.56
CA ILE A 31 6.37 7.82 -23.44
C ILE A 31 7.38 7.57 -24.55
N ALA A 32 7.05 7.94 -25.80
CA ALA A 32 7.96 7.83 -26.93
C ALA A 32 9.22 8.67 -26.78
N GLY A 33 9.21 9.67 -25.92
CA GLY A 33 10.38 10.49 -25.59
C GLY A 33 11.39 9.81 -24.66
N LEU A 34 10.94 8.87 -23.81
CA LEU A 34 11.76 8.25 -22.75
C LEU A 34 12.94 7.42 -23.25
N PRO A 35 12.85 6.60 -24.33
CA PRO A 35 13.96 5.74 -24.76
C PRO A 35 15.25 6.49 -25.05
N LYS A 36 15.19 7.76 -25.45
CA LYS A 36 16.37 8.57 -25.77
C LYS A 36 17.28 8.78 -24.53
N ALA A 37 16.69 9.07 -23.37
CA ALA A 37 17.41 9.24 -22.11
C ALA A 37 16.36 9.20 -20.94
N PRO A 38 16.02 8.02 -20.42
CA PRO A 38 14.93 7.84 -19.47
C PRO A 38 15.03 8.69 -18.21
N SER A 39 16.23 8.88 -17.66
CA SER A 39 16.43 9.71 -16.47
C SER A 39 16.32 11.21 -16.79
N ARG A 40 16.77 11.65 -17.96
CA ARG A 40 16.77 13.06 -18.36
C ARG A 40 15.41 13.58 -18.74
N TYR A 41 14.59 12.74 -19.40
CA TYR A 41 13.26 13.07 -19.89
C TYR A 41 12.15 12.46 -19.03
N ASN A 42 12.48 12.10 -17.80
CA ASN A 42 11.49 11.59 -16.84
C ASN A 42 10.50 12.70 -16.46
N PRO A 43 9.19 12.56 -16.76
CA PRO A 43 8.20 13.60 -16.50
C PRO A 43 7.95 13.87 -15.02
N LEU A 44 8.27 12.91 -14.13
CA LEU A 44 8.11 13.07 -12.67
C LEU A 44 9.27 13.87 -12.04
N VAL A 45 10.46 13.78 -12.64
CA VAL A 45 11.67 14.40 -12.10
C VAL A 45 12.01 15.71 -12.83
N ASN A 46 11.81 15.73 -14.15
CA ASN A 46 12.16 16.84 -15.03
C ASN A 46 11.00 17.19 -15.97
N PRO A 47 9.85 17.67 -15.46
CA PRO A 47 8.64 17.87 -16.27
C PRO A 47 8.86 18.83 -17.45
N THR A 48 9.64 19.90 -17.26
CA THR A 48 9.96 20.87 -18.31
C THR A 48 10.70 20.22 -19.50
N ARG A 49 11.78 19.49 -19.22
CA ARG A 49 12.56 18.80 -20.26
C ARG A 49 11.78 17.67 -20.92
N ALA A 50 10.93 17.00 -20.16
CA ALA A 50 10.05 15.96 -20.67
C ALA A 50 9.02 16.58 -21.64
N LYS A 51 8.45 17.74 -21.29
CA LYS A 51 7.53 18.51 -22.15
C LYS A 51 8.22 18.95 -23.46
N GLU A 52 9.40 19.55 -23.37
CA GLU A 52 10.18 19.95 -24.56
C GLU A 52 10.42 18.75 -25.50
N ARG A 53 10.74 17.59 -24.96
CA ARG A 53 10.94 16.37 -25.74
C ARG A 53 9.66 15.85 -26.35
N ARG A 54 8.54 15.86 -25.62
CA ARG A 54 7.20 15.55 -26.10
C ARG A 54 6.82 16.44 -27.28
N ASP A 55 6.95 17.74 -27.08
CA ASP A 55 6.56 18.75 -28.07
C ASP A 55 7.42 18.64 -29.35
N TRP A 56 8.70 18.30 -29.23
CA TRP A 56 9.55 17.97 -30.37
C TRP A 56 9.04 16.75 -31.15
N ILE A 57 8.59 15.70 -30.46
CA ILE A 57 8.05 14.48 -31.09
C ILE A 57 6.74 14.82 -31.82
N LEU A 58 5.83 15.55 -31.17
CA LEU A 58 4.57 16.00 -31.77
C LEU A 58 4.83 16.81 -33.04
N GLY A 59 5.74 17.78 -33.00
CA GLY A 59 6.14 18.56 -34.19
C GLY A 59 6.78 17.71 -35.28
N ARG A 60 7.45 16.62 -34.95
CA ARG A 60 7.99 15.67 -35.95
C ARG A 60 6.87 14.86 -36.59
N LEU A 61 5.89 14.39 -35.81
CA LEU A 61 4.72 13.68 -36.34
C LEU A 61 3.89 14.56 -37.30
N TYR A 62 3.65 15.83 -36.92
CA TYR A 62 2.93 16.78 -37.74
C TYR A 62 3.66 17.03 -39.07
N ARG A 63 4.97 17.34 -39.05
CA ARG A 63 5.77 17.55 -40.26
C ARG A 63 5.83 16.34 -41.19
N LEU A 64 5.68 15.14 -40.66
CA LEU A 64 5.62 13.90 -41.42
C LEU A 64 4.20 13.53 -41.88
N GLY A 65 3.21 14.39 -41.64
CA GLY A 65 1.81 14.16 -42.02
C GLY A 65 1.17 12.98 -41.28
N ARG A 66 1.70 12.60 -40.08
CA ARG A 66 1.16 11.49 -39.27
C ARG A 66 0.01 11.93 -38.38
N ILE A 67 -0.08 13.20 -38.07
CA ILE A 67 -1.18 13.84 -37.33
C ILE A 67 -1.56 15.13 -38.05
N ASP A 68 -2.81 15.54 -37.96
CA ASP A 68 -3.30 16.79 -38.48
C ASP A 68 -2.96 17.99 -37.56
N GLN A 69 -3.21 19.21 -38.05
CA GLN A 69 -2.92 20.43 -37.32
C GLN A 69 -3.73 20.55 -36.02
N GLY A 70 -5.02 20.21 -36.03
CA GLY A 70 -5.88 20.29 -34.84
C GLY A 70 -5.41 19.35 -33.73
N SER A 71 -5.11 18.10 -34.08
CA SER A 71 -4.54 17.11 -33.12
C SER A 71 -3.19 17.55 -32.57
N TYR A 72 -2.34 18.18 -33.41
CA TYR A 72 -1.05 18.71 -32.97
C TYR A 72 -1.21 19.85 -31.96
N GLU A 73 -2.04 20.85 -32.29
CA GLU A 73 -2.29 22.01 -31.42
C GLU A 73 -2.94 21.59 -30.07
N GLN A 74 -3.90 20.68 -30.11
CA GLN A 74 -4.54 20.14 -28.94
C GLN A 74 -3.51 19.43 -28.02
N ALA A 75 -2.68 18.55 -28.58
CA ALA A 75 -1.68 17.81 -27.81
C ALA A 75 -0.57 18.72 -27.23
N LEU A 76 -0.23 19.84 -27.90
CA LEU A 76 0.71 20.82 -27.36
C LEU A 76 0.14 21.60 -26.18
N ALA A 77 -1.17 21.89 -26.20
CA ALA A 77 -1.85 22.63 -25.13
C ALA A 77 -2.01 21.82 -23.85
N GLU A 78 -1.91 20.47 -23.93
CA GLU A 78 -2.05 19.61 -22.76
C GLU A 78 -0.88 19.79 -21.79
N GLU A 79 -1.21 19.90 -20.50
CA GLU A 79 -0.22 19.92 -19.43
C GLU A 79 0.42 18.52 -19.22
N VAL A 80 1.55 18.50 -18.51
CA VAL A 80 2.19 17.24 -18.12
C VAL A 80 1.48 16.70 -16.90
N ASP A 81 0.61 15.72 -17.09
CA ASP A 81 -0.24 15.10 -16.09
C ASP A 81 0.33 13.77 -15.53
N ALA A 82 1.57 13.44 -15.90
CA ALA A 82 2.24 12.24 -15.44
C ALA A 82 2.36 12.22 -13.92
N ARG A 83 1.95 11.10 -13.29
CA ARG A 83 2.09 10.82 -11.87
C ARG A 83 2.65 9.42 -11.68
N TYR A 84 3.31 9.17 -10.56
CA TYR A 84 3.79 7.82 -10.26
C TYR A 84 2.63 6.92 -9.82
N HIS A 85 2.35 5.92 -10.63
CA HIS A 85 1.38 4.86 -10.32
C HIS A 85 2.16 3.59 -9.98
N VAL A 86 2.01 3.13 -8.75
CA VAL A 86 2.48 1.79 -8.38
C VAL A 86 1.48 0.81 -8.97
N PRO A 87 1.94 -0.20 -9.74
CA PRO A 87 1.05 -1.28 -10.16
C PRO A 87 0.40 -1.89 -8.92
N THR A 88 -0.89 -1.66 -8.76
CA THR A 88 -1.66 -2.24 -7.65
C THR A 88 -2.09 -3.63 -8.11
N PRO A 89 -1.62 -4.71 -7.49
CA PRO A 89 -2.09 -6.03 -7.83
C PRO A 89 -3.59 -6.13 -7.54
N GLU A 90 -4.35 -6.79 -8.42
CA GLU A 90 -5.78 -7.02 -8.26
C GLU A 90 -6.10 -7.78 -6.97
N LEU A 91 -5.16 -8.62 -6.52
CA LEU A 91 -5.25 -9.40 -5.30
C LEU A 91 -4.01 -9.22 -4.42
N SER A 92 -4.19 -8.94 -3.15
CA SER A 92 -3.10 -8.95 -2.17
C SER A 92 -2.81 -10.38 -1.69
N ALA A 93 -1.83 -11.04 -2.32
CA ALA A 93 -1.38 -12.39 -1.98
C ALA A 93 0.16 -12.51 -1.94
N PRO A 94 0.88 -11.63 -1.20
CA PRO A 94 2.34 -11.53 -1.32
C PRO A 94 3.07 -12.79 -0.84
N TYR A 95 2.55 -13.52 0.14
CA TYR A 95 3.14 -14.79 0.60
C TYR A 95 3.02 -15.88 -0.47
N ILE A 96 1.89 -15.96 -1.17
CA ILE A 96 1.69 -16.89 -2.31
C ILE A 96 2.62 -16.49 -3.47
N ALA A 97 2.68 -15.21 -3.80
CA ALA A 97 3.55 -14.71 -4.85
C ALA A 97 5.03 -15.04 -4.58
N GLU A 98 5.48 -14.90 -3.33
CA GLU A 98 6.86 -15.26 -2.95
C GLU A 98 7.11 -16.77 -3.01
N MET A 99 6.12 -17.60 -2.63
CA MET A 99 6.21 -19.05 -2.80
C MET A 99 6.30 -19.44 -4.28
N ALA A 100 5.47 -18.86 -5.14
CA ALA A 100 5.52 -19.06 -6.58
C ALA A 100 6.86 -18.59 -7.16
N ARG A 101 7.35 -17.42 -6.77
CA ARG A 101 8.65 -16.90 -7.20
C ARG A 101 9.80 -17.86 -6.80
N ALA A 102 9.80 -18.33 -5.55
CA ALA A 102 10.83 -19.25 -5.07
C ALA A 102 10.84 -20.57 -5.82
N GLU A 103 9.67 -21.13 -6.13
CA GLU A 103 9.53 -22.33 -6.93
C GLU A 103 10.04 -22.13 -8.37
N MET A 104 9.68 -21.01 -8.99
CA MET A 104 10.14 -20.69 -10.35
C MET A 104 11.65 -20.49 -10.42
N VAL A 105 12.22 -19.77 -9.46
CA VAL A 105 13.68 -19.60 -9.37
C VAL A 105 14.37 -20.94 -9.10
N GLY A 106 13.80 -21.80 -8.28
CA GLY A 106 14.32 -23.13 -8.03
C GLY A 106 14.39 -24.01 -9.28
N ARG A 107 13.39 -23.87 -10.18
CA ARG A 107 13.30 -24.67 -11.45
C ARG A 107 14.11 -24.08 -12.59
N TYR A 108 14.09 -22.76 -12.75
CA TYR A 108 14.60 -22.06 -13.94
C TYR A 108 15.74 -21.10 -13.68
N GLY A 109 16.18 -20.94 -12.40
CA GLY A 109 17.25 -20.03 -12.07
C GLY A 109 16.92 -18.58 -12.44
N SER A 110 17.88 -17.89 -13.08
CA SER A 110 17.73 -16.50 -13.54
C SER A 110 16.70 -16.33 -14.67
N GLU A 111 16.44 -17.38 -15.45
CA GLU A 111 15.47 -17.38 -16.55
C GLU A 111 14.03 -17.11 -16.03
N ALA A 112 13.75 -17.44 -14.75
CA ALA A 112 12.50 -17.12 -14.10
C ALA A 112 12.11 -15.62 -14.17
N TYR A 113 13.11 -14.74 -14.36
CA TYR A 113 12.90 -13.30 -14.43
C TYR A 113 12.90 -12.72 -15.86
N THR A 114 13.32 -13.48 -16.85
CA THR A 114 13.57 -12.99 -18.21
C THR A 114 12.66 -13.59 -19.27
N GLU A 115 12.21 -14.83 -19.07
CA GLU A 115 11.45 -15.58 -20.09
C GLU A 115 9.94 -15.31 -20.10
N GLY A 116 9.42 -14.48 -19.19
CA GLY A 116 8.01 -14.05 -19.20
C GLY A 116 7.02 -15.16 -18.86
N PHE A 117 7.35 -16.02 -17.91
CA PHE A 117 6.47 -17.10 -17.44
C PHE A 117 5.15 -16.59 -16.86
N ASN A 118 4.07 -17.27 -17.20
CA ASN A 118 2.79 -17.12 -16.54
C ASN A 118 2.60 -18.26 -15.53
N VAL A 119 2.39 -17.91 -14.26
CA VAL A 119 2.22 -18.88 -13.17
C VAL A 119 0.79 -18.79 -12.65
N THR A 120 0.02 -19.86 -12.84
CA THR A 120 -1.33 -19.99 -12.31
C THR A 120 -1.29 -20.80 -11.02
N THR A 121 -1.91 -20.28 -9.96
CA THR A 121 -2.01 -20.94 -8.67
C THR A 121 -3.42 -21.50 -8.45
N THR A 122 -3.60 -22.33 -7.41
CA THR A 122 -4.88 -22.90 -7.02
C THR A 122 -5.72 -21.97 -6.11
N VAL A 123 -5.26 -20.74 -5.89
CA VAL A 123 -5.83 -19.79 -4.92
C VAL A 123 -6.88 -18.90 -5.58
N PRO A 124 -8.19 -19.08 -5.29
CA PRO A 124 -9.23 -18.17 -5.76
C PRO A 124 -9.13 -16.81 -5.04
N SER A 125 -9.32 -15.71 -5.76
CA SER A 125 -9.18 -14.34 -5.22
C SER A 125 -10.08 -14.10 -3.99
N HIS A 126 -11.35 -14.48 -4.07
CA HIS A 126 -12.33 -14.26 -3.00
C HIS A 126 -11.98 -14.99 -1.70
N LEU A 127 -11.41 -16.21 -1.78
CA LEU A 127 -10.96 -16.94 -0.58
C LEU A 127 -9.71 -16.31 0.03
N GLN A 128 -8.79 -15.85 -0.80
CA GLN A 128 -7.60 -15.15 -0.31
C GLN A 128 -7.95 -13.81 0.34
N GLU A 129 -8.87 -13.04 -0.21
CA GLU A 129 -9.38 -11.80 0.38
C GLU A 129 -10.05 -12.05 1.73
N ALA A 130 -10.91 -13.06 1.80
CA ALA A 130 -11.55 -13.47 3.05
C ALA A 130 -10.53 -13.88 4.10
N ALA A 131 -9.50 -14.63 3.73
CA ALA A 131 -8.42 -15.05 4.62
C ALA A 131 -7.58 -13.87 5.12
N ASN A 132 -7.24 -12.92 4.25
CA ASN A 132 -6.53 -11.69 4.61
C ASN A 132 -7.32 -10.89 5.66
N THR A 133 -8.62 -10.69 5.42
CA THR A 133 -9.52 -9.97 6.31
C THR A 133 -9.65 -10.68 7.65
N ALA A 134 -9.98 -11.98 7.63
CA ALA A 134 -10.18 -12.78 8.84
C ALA A 134 -8.94 -12.80 9.75
N LEU A 135 -7.75 -12.98 9.17
CA LEU A 135 -6.51 -13.00 9.94
C LEU A 135 -6.21 -11.63 10.56
N ARG A 136 -6.35 -10.55 9.78
CA ARG A 136 -6.09 -9.19 10.27
C ARG A 136 -7.06 -8.78 11.36
N ASP A 137 -8.36 -9.00 11.16
CA ASP A 137 -9.39 -8.67 12.13
C ASP A 137 -9.26 -9.49 13.40
N GLY A 138 -8.93 -10.78 13.25
CA GLY A 138 -8.64 -11.67 14.37
C GLY A 138 -7.46 -11.20 15.23
N LEU A 139 -6.36 -10.79 14.59
CA LEU A 139 -5.18 -10.25 15.26
C LEU A 139 -5.43 -8.90 15.92
N ILE A 140 -6.15 -7.99 15.25
CA ILE A 140 -6.53 -6.69 15.81
C ILE A 140 -7.44 -6.91 17.04
N SER A 141 -8.46 -7.76 16.91
CA SER A 141 -9.37 -8.07 18.01
C SER A 141 -8.65 -8.72 19.19
N TYR A 142 -7.72 -9.65 18.92
CA TYR A 142 -6.88 -10.24 19.96
C TYR A 142 -6.06 -9.16 20.67
N ASP A 143 -5.38 -8.30 19.91
CA ASP A 143 -4.48 -7.28 20.44
C ASP A 143 -5.23 -6.22 21.26
N GLN A 144 -6.44 -5.83 20.85
CA GLN A 144 -7.31 -4.93 21.61
C GLN A 144 -7.70 -5.49 22.99
N ARG A 145 -7.89 -6.81 23.09
CA ARG A 145 -8.16 -7.49 24.40
C ARG A 145 -6.95 -7.50 25.34
N HIS A 146 -5.75 -7.17 24.83
CA HIS A 146 -4.52 -7.13 25.66
C HIS A 146 -4.07 -5.70 25.99
N GLY A 147 -4.80 -4.69 25.51
CA GLY A 147 -4.59 -3.29 25.87
C GLY A 147 -3.76 -2.49 24.86
N TYR A 148 -3.80 -1.20 25.04
CA TYR A 148 -3.12 -0.22 24.20
C TYR A 148 -1.70 0.04 24.70
N ARG A 149 -0.72 -0.07 23.82
CA ARG A 149 0.71 0.11 24.13
C ARG A 149 1.21 1.55 24.02
N GLY A 150 0.30 2.49 23.75
CA GLY A 150 0.64 3.88 23.55
C GLY A 150 0.89 4.25 22.07
N PRO A 151 1.15 5.54 21.81
CA PRO A 151 1.44 6.02 20.47
C PRO A 151 2.80 5.50 19.97
N GLU A 152 2.97 5.36 18.66
CA GLU A 152 4.24 4.93 18.06
C GLU A 152 5.34 5.99 18.21
N SER A 153 4.97 7.26 18.27
CA SER A 153 5.88 8.39 18.54
C SER A 153 5.09 9.57 19.09
N ARG A 154 5.80 10.53 19.67
CA ARG A 154 5.24 11.76 20.21
C ARG A 154 5.97 12.98 19.65
N LEU A 155 5.20 13.92 19.11
CA LEU A 155 5.69 15.13 18.42
C LEU A 155 5.07 16.39 19.04
N PRO A 156 5.29 16.65 20.36
CA PRO A 156 4.64 17.77 21.04
C PRO A 156 5.16 19.11 20.50
N GLY A 157 4.27 20.09 20.39
CA GLY A 157 4.62 21.47 20.05
C GLY A 157 5.11 21.72 18.62
N MET A 158 4.96 20.73 17.71
CA MET A 158 5.35 20.87 16.32
C MET A 158 4.23 21.49 15.47
N THR A 159 4.62 22.12 14.35
CA THR A 159 3.67 22.67 13.37
C THR A 159 3.07 21.55 12.51
N ARG A 160 1.96 21.86 11.81
CA ARG A 160 1.30 20.94 10.88
C ARG A 160 2.24 20.44 9.78
N GLU A 161 3.08 21.31 9.24
CA GLU A 161 4.05 20.98 8.19
C GLU A 161 5.08 19.96 8.69
N THR A 162 5.57 20.16 9.92
CA THR A 162 6.52 19.25 10.57
C THR A 162 5.84 17.90 10.85
N TRP A 163 4.59 17.88 11.30
CA TRP A 163 3.82 16.65 11.49
C TRP A 163 3.68 15.84 10.18
N LEU A 164 3.38 16.49 9.07
CA LEU A 164 3.27 15.83 7.76
C LEU A 164 4.62 15.27 7.31
N ALA A 165 5.71 16.02 7.51
CA ALA A 165 7.06 15.55 7.17
C ALA A 165 7.46 14.33 7.99
N GLU A 166 7.19 14.33 9.30
CA GLU A 166 7.47 13.21 10.19
C GLU A 166 6.57 12.01 9.87
N LEU A 167 5.27 12.24 9.65
CA LEU A 167 4.29 11.21 9.29
C LEU A 167 4.67 10.47 8.00
N GLY A 168 5.35 11.16 7.07
CA GLY A 168 5.89 10.58 5.84
C GLY A 168 6.89 9.43 6.07
N LYS A 169 7.55 9.38 7.24
CA LYS A 169 8.50 8.33 7.61
C LYS A 169 7.80 7.03 8.06
N PHE A 170 6.53 7.11 8.44
CA PHE A 170 5.75 5.95 8.89
C PHE A 170 5.02 5.32 7.71
N ARG A 171 5.23 4.04 7.46
CA ARG A 171 4.53 3.28 6.41
C ARG A 171 3.19 2.77 6.92
N SER A 172 2.24 2.58 6.01
CA SER A 172 1.04 1.79 6.31
C SER A 172 1.43 0.33 6.52
N ILE A 173 0.81 -0.33 7.49
CA ILE A 173 1.12 -1.71 7.88
C ILE A 173 -0.18 -2.52 7.90
N GLY A 174 -0.32 -3.48 7.01
CA GLY A 174 -1.50 -4.36 6.98
C GLY A 174 -2.84 -3.63 6.79
N GLY A 175 -2.84 -2.47 6.13
CA GLY A 175 -4.01 -1.60 5.96
C GLY A 175 -4.23 -0.59 7.09
N LEU A 176 -3.36 -0.57 8.12
CA LEU A 176 -3.39 0.43 9.18
C LEU A 176 -2.58 1.66 8.76
N GLU A 177 -3.24 2.80 8.67
CA GLU A 177 -2.63 4.08 8.29
C GLU A 177 -2.05 4.77 9.53
N PRO A 178 -0.85 5.39 9.44
CA PRO A 178 -0.36 6.26 10.48
C PRO A 178 -1.07 7.62 10.39
N ALA A 179 -1.37 8.21 11.55
CA ALA A 179 -1.97 9.53 11.65
C ALA A 179 -1.46 10.27 12.89
N VAL A 180 -1.36 11.60 12.84
CA VAL A 180 -1.00 12.43 13.99
C VAL A 180 -2.28 12.96 14.64
N VAL A 181 -2.42 12.82 15.94
CA VAL A 181 -3.50 13.45 16.70
C VAL A 181 -3.31 14.97 16.66
N SER A 182 -4.21 15.68 15.98
CA SER A 182 -4.16 17.15 15.91
C SER A 182 -4.95 17.79 17.05
N GLN A 183 -6.06 17.17 17.46
CA GLN A 183 -6.92 17.68 18.53
C GLN A 183 -7.59 16.53 19.29
N VAL A 184 -7.79 16.75 20.58
CA VAL A 184 -8.50 15.84 21.48
C VAL A 184 -9.77 16.51 21.99
N GLU A 185 -10.92 15.89 21.73
CA GLU A 185 -12.25 16.39 22.13
C GLU A 185 -12.97 15.36 22.98
N LYS A 186 -14.10 15.74 23.61
CA LYS A 186 -14.93 14.78 24.39
C LYS A 186 -15.55 13.69 23.52
N SER A 187 -15.87 14.01 22.26
CA SER A 187 -16.49 13.11 21.28
C SER A 187 -15.50 12.14 20.60
N GLY A 188 -14.20 12.41 20.71
CA GLY A 188 -13.16 11.64 20.05
C GLY A 188 -11.88 12.45 19.82
N ILE A 189 -11.20 12.18 18.72
CA ILE A 189 -10.00 12.89 18.32
C ILE A 189 -10.10 13.33 16.86
N LEU A 190 -9.42 14.42 16.51
CA LEU A 190 -9.09 14.75 15.12
C LEU A 190 -7.69 14.24 14.83
N VAL A 191 -7.53 13.62 13.68
CA VAL A 191 -6.23 13.12 13.23
C VAL A 191 -5.88 13.68 11.86
N LEU A 192 -4.63 14.12 11.72
CA LEU A 192 -4.04 14.51 10.45
C LEU A 192 -3.49 13.27 9.77
N THR A 193 -4.02 12.95 8.60
CA THR A 193 -3.59 11.81 7.78
C THR A 193 -2.45 12.21 6.83
N ARG A 194 -1.80 11.22 6.21
CA ARG A 194 -0.63 11.44 5.31
C ARG A 194 -0.95 12.27 4.07
N ASN A 195 -2.20 12.29 3.61
CA ASN A 195 -2.65 13.12 2.49
C ASN A 195 -2.93 14.59 2.90
N GLY A 196 -2.70 14.93 4.16
CA GLY A 196 -2.89 16.27 4.69
C GLY A 196 -4.33 16.59 5.11
N GLU A 197 -5.25 15.62 5.07
CA GLU A 197 -6.62 15.80 5.52
C GLU A 197 -6.77 15.55 7.02
N GLU A 198 -7.59 16.34 7.68
CA GLU A 198 -8.03 16.08 9.05
C GLU A 198 -9.33 15.29 9.05
N GLN A 199 -9.36 14.21 9.81
CA GLN A 199 -10.53 13.34 9.94
C GLN A 199 -10.81 13.02 11.40
N ALA A 200 -12.09 12.88 11.72
CA ALA A 200 -12.53 12.54 13.08
C ALA A 200 -12.42 11.02 13.32
N VAL A 201 -12.00 10.66 14.53
CA VAL A 201 -12.05 9.30 15.06
C VAL A 201 -12.92 9.33 16.31
N SER A 202 -14.01 8.56 16.32
CA SER A 202 -14.98 8.57 17.39
C SER A 202 -14.44 7.98 18.69
N TRP A 203 -14.92 8.51 19.84
CA TRP A 203 -14.61 7.96 21.15
C TRP A 203 -14.99 6.49 21.29
N ASP A 204 -16.10 6.08 20.67
CA ASP A 204 -16.54 4.68 20.73
C ASP A 204 -15.49 3.72 20.19
N SER A 205 -14.75 4.13 19.18
CA SER A 205 -13.65 3.30 18.62
C SER A 205 -12.41 3.23 19.51
N MET A 206 -12.31 4.09 20.53
CA MET A 206 -11.15 4.20 21.43
C MET A 206 -11.36 3.56 22.81
N LYS A 207 -12.60 3.27 23.20
CA LYS A 207 -12.97 2.75 24.56
C LYS A 207 -12.26 1.45 24.95
N TRP A 208 -11.78 0.68 23.99
CA TRP A 208 -10.99 -0.52 24.24
C TRP A 208 -9.57 -0.22 24.76
N ALA A 209 -9.05 1.00 24.52
CA ALA A 209 -7.65 1.36 24.65
C ALA A 209 -7.18 1.50 26.13
N ARG A 210 -7.45 0.47 26.93
CA ARG A 210 -6.90 0.35 28.30
C ARG A 210 -5.38 0.25 28.21
N PRO A 211 -4.60 0.91 29.08
CA PRO A 211 -3.15 0.81 29.05
C PRO A 211 -2.68 -0.65 29.21
N TYR A 212 -1.83 -1.11 28.28
CA TYR A 212 -1.12 -2.38 28.44
C TYR A 212 -0.12 -2.27 29.59
N LEU A 213 -0.18 -3.13 30.58
CA LEU A 213 0.78 -3.19 31.67
C LEU A 213 1.76 -4.36 31.48
N ASN A 214 1.23 -5.54 31.24
CA ASN A 214 1.99 -6.75 30.92
C ASN A 214 1.06 -7.78 30.26
N THR A 215 1.60 -8.97 29.93
CA THR A 215 0.87 -10.05 29.24
C THR A 215 -0.45 -10.45 29.91
N ASN A 216 -0.57 -10.29 31.21
CA ASN A 216 -1.70 -10.77 32.01
C ASN A 216 -2.53 -9.64 32.63
N SER A 217 -2.16 -8.37 32.42
CA SER A 217 -2.86 -7.25 33.04
C SER A 217 -2.90 -6.00 32.21
N MET A 218 -4.00 -5.27 32.35
CA MET A 218 -4.24 -3.96 31.74
C MET A 218 -4.56 -2.94 32.84
N GLY A 219 -4.28 -1.68 32.56
CA GLY A 219 -4.66 -0.56 33.39
C GLY A 219 -6.19 -0.32 33.43
N PRO A 220 -6.62 0.75 34.11
CA PRO A 220 -8.04 1.11 34.20
C PRO A 220 -8.63 1.41 32.82
N ARG A 221 -9.96 1.36 32.72
CA ARG A 221 -10.66 1.78 31.49
C ARG A 221 -10.55 3.28 31.33
N PRO A 222 -10.17 3.77 30.15
CA PRO A 222 -10.19 5.21 29.89
C PRO A 222 -11.61 5.74 29.92
N GLN A 223 -11.78 6.96 30.45
CA GLN A 223 -13.09 7.62 30.59
C GLN A 223 -13.32 8.66 29.49
N GLN A 224 -12.24 9.13 28.88
CA GLN A 224 -12.24 10.15 27.84
C GLN A 224 -11.05 9.96 26.90
N PRO A 225 -11.08 10.54 25.67
CA PRO A 225 -9.98 10.42 24.72
C PRO A 225 -8.63 10.89 25.25
N ALA A 226 -8.62 11.93 26.11
CA ALA A 226 -7.41 12.47 26.72
C ALA A 226 -6.67 11.47 27.65
N ASP A 227 -7.34 10.43 28.14
CA ASP A 227 -6.73 9.37 28.90
C ASP A 227 -5.91 8.40 28.01
N VAL A 228 -6.11 8.46 26.69
CA VAL A 228 -5.51 7.53 25.72
C VAL A 228 -4.40 8.20 24.92
N VAL A 229 -4.64 9.43 24.42
CA VAL A 229 -3.73 10.13 23.50
C VAL A 229 -3.72 11.63 23.77
N GLN A 230 -2.68 12.29 23.25
CA GLN A 230 -2.49 13.75 23.33
C GLN A 230 -2.21 14.33 21.92
N PRO A 231 -2.41 15.62 21.70
CA PRO A 231 -2.00 16.27 20.44
C PRO A 231 -0.50 16.07 20.16
N GLY A 232 -0.17 15.70 18.92
CA GLY A 232 1.18 15.33 18.51
C GLY A 232 1.51 13.83 18.63
N ASP A 233 0.63 13.01 19.19
CA ASP A 233 0.81 11.55 19.21
C ASP A 233 0.62 10.96 17.81
N ILE A 234 1.56 10.09 17.38
CA ILE A 234 1.38 9.27 16.16
C ILE A 234 0.69 7.98 16.54
N VAL A 235 -0.48 7.78 15.96
CA VAL A 235 -1.37 6.64 16.21
C VAL A 235 -1.66 5.87 14.92
N ARG A 236 -2.26 4.70 15.04
CA ARG A 236 -2.79 3.94 13.89
C ARG A 236 -4.30 4.06 13.80
N VAL A 237 -4.74 4.22 12.57
CA VAL A 237 -6.16 4.21 12.22
C VAL A 237 -6.42 3.22 11.09
N GLN A 238 -7.60 2.61 11.11
CA GLN A 238 -8.09 1.72 10.06
C GLN A 238 -9.24 2.39 9.34
N ARG A 239 -9.11 2.55 8.03
CA ARG A 239 -10.21 3.08 7.20
C ARG A 239 -11.28 2.01 7.02
N GLN A 240 -12.51 2.38 7.31
CA GLN A 240 -13.68 1.53 7.14
C GLN A 240 -14.26 1.69 5.73
N ALA A 241 -15.16 0.78 5.33
CA ALA A 241 -15.80 0.82 4.02
C ALA A 241 -16.65 2.09 3.77
N ASP A 242 -17.17 2.71 4.83
CA ASP A 242 -17.91 3.97 4.79
C ASP A 242 -17.02 5.23 4.77
N GLY A 243 -15.67 5.02 4.73
CA GLY A 243 -14.69 6.10 4.76
C GLY A 243 -14.33 6.60 6.16
N SER A 244 -15.03 6.19 7.21
CA SER A 244 -14.71 6.55 8.59
C SER A 244 -13.40 5.94 9.05
N LEU A 245 -12.78 6.55 10.09
CA LEU A 245 -11.55 6.03 10.69
C LEU A 245 -11.85 5.40 12.06
N ARG A 246 -11.31 4.20 12.26
CA ARG A 246 -11.34 3.46 13.51
C ARG A 246 -9.97 3.51 14.19
N PHE A 247 -9.94 3.82 15.47
CA PHE A 247 -8.71 3.78 16.28
C PHE A 247 -8.21 2.35 16.47
N THR A 248 -6.91 2.14 16.26
CA THR A 248 -6.28 0.82 16.37
C THR A 248 -4.79 0.93 16.72
N GLN A 249 -4.10 -0.19 16.77
CA GLN A 249 -2.63 -0.28 16.84
C GLN A 249 -2.16 -1.48 16.01
N VAL A 250 -0.88 -1.50 15.65
CA VAL A 250 -0.28 -2.66 14.98
C VAL A 250 -0.21 -3.82 15.98
N PRO A 251 -0.81 -4.99 15.68
CA PRO A 251 -0.78 -6.13 16.58
C PRO A 251 0.65 -6.61 16.91
N ALA A 252 0.93 -6.84 18.19
CA ALA A 252 2.18 -7.46 18.62
C ALA A 252 2.20 -8.97 18.31
N ALA A 253 1.05 -9.61 18.44
CA ALA A 253 0.88 -11.02 18.10
C ALA A 253 0.94 -11.23 16.59
N GLN A 254 1.43 -12.39 16.18
CA GLN A 254 1.49 -12.81 14.79
C GLN A 254 0.79 -14.18 14.66
N SER A 255 0.17 -14.39 13.51
CA SER A 255 -0.51 -15.64 13.17
C SER A 255 -0.33 -15.97 11.72
N ALA A 256 -0.79 -17.16 11.32
CA ALA A 256 -0.94 -17.56 9.93
C ALA A 256 -2.31 -18.21 9.74
N LEU A 257 -2.82 -18.18 8.51
CA LEU A 257 -4.03 -18.86 8.11
C LEU A 257 -3.74 -19.65 6.83
N VAL A 258 -4.16 -20.93 6.81
CA VAL A 258 -4.08 -21.80 5.65
C VAL A 258 -5.44 -22.46 5.44
N SER A 259 -5.94 -22.42 4.22
CA SER A 259 -7.11 -23.16 3.77
C SER A 259 -6.70 -24.10 2.66
N LEU A 260 -7.02 -25.37 2.81
CA LEU A 260 -6.71 -26.42 1.84
C LEU A 260 -8.00 -27.06 1.33
N ASP A 261 -7.98 -27.48 0.07
CA ASP A 261 -8.98 -28.41 -0.44
C ASP A 261 -8.77 -29.78 0.21
N PRO A 262 -9.80 -30.37 0.85
CA PRO A 262 -9.63 -31.60 1.63
C PRO A 262 -9.38 -32.83 0.77
N TYR A 263 -9.70 -32.80 -0.52
CA TYR A 263 -9.55 -33.95 -1.42
C TYR A 263 -8.23 -33.92 -2.18
N SER A 264 -7.85 -32.76 -2.69
CA SER A 264 -6.64 -32.61 -3.50
C SER A 264 -5.42 -32.11 -2.71
N GLY A 265 -5.63 -31.53 -1.52
CA GLY A 265 -4.60 -30.85 -0.74
C GLY A 265 -4.18 -29.50 -1.32
N ALA A 266 -4.85 -29.00 -2.37
CA ALA A 266 -4.53 -27.75 -3.01
C ALA A 266 -4.75 -26.56 -2.06
N ILE A 267 -3.81 -25.61 -2.06
CA ILE A 267 -3.93 -24.39 -1.27
C ILE A 267 -5.04 -23.51 -1.87
N GLN A 268 -6.07 -23.23 -1.09
CA GLN A 268 -7.18 -22.34 -1.44
C GLN A 268 -6.97 -20.90 -0.92
N ALA A 269 -6.29 -20.73 0.21
CA ALA A 269 -5.85 -19.45 0.73
C ALA A 269 -4.66 -19.64 1.65
N LEU A 270 -3.73 -18.67 1.67
CA LEU A 270 -2.60 -18.69 2.59
C LEU A 270 -2.19 -17.26 2.95
N VAL A 271 -2.14 -17.00 4.26
CA VAL A 271 -1.66 -15.73 4.84
C VAL A 271 -0.61 -16.06 5.89
N GLY A 272 0.64 -15.65 5.68
CA GLY A 272 1.78 -15.99 6.54
C GLY A 272 2.05 -15.02 7.68
N GLY A 273 1.27 -13.92 7.81
CA GLY A 273 1.43 -12.91 8.86
C GLY A 273 0.52 -11.71 8.66
N PHE A 274 0.54 -10.78 9.62
CA PHE A 274 -0.29 -9.58 9.60
C PHE A 274 -0.01 -8.68 8.38
N SER A 275 1.29 -8.48 8.05
CA SER A 275 1.73 -7.70 6.90
C SER A 275 3.05 -8.25 6.36
N PHE A 276 3.10 -8.48 5.05
CA PHE A 276 4.30 -8.93 4.37
C PHE A 276 5.41 -7.87 4.38
N ASP A 277 5.04 -6.59 4.28
CA ASP A 277 6.00 -5.47 4.32
C ASP A 277 6.67 -5.33 5.70
N GLN A 278 6.00 -5.78 6.75
CA GLN A 278 6.57 -5.82 8.10
C GLN A 278 7.43 -7.06 8.32
N SER A 279 7.03 -8.19 7.77
CA SER A 279 7.73 -9.47 7.92
C SER A 279 7.44 -10.40 6.74
N ASN A 280 8.48 -10.67 5.94
CA ASN A 280 8.41 -11.64 4.84
C ASN A 280 8.42 -13.09 5.34
N TYR A 281 8.61 -13.30 6.65
CA TYR A 281 8.61 -14.63 7.25
C TYR A 281 7.22 -15.26 7.15
N ASN A 282 7.11 -16.30 6.32
CA ASN A 282 5.86 -17.02 6.11
C ASN A 282 5.65 -18.06 7.22
N ARG A 283 4.86 -17.69 8.21
CA ARG A 283 4.61 -18.54 9.38
C ARG A 283 3.83 -19.81 9.04
N ALA A 284 3.14 -19.84 7.91
CA ALA A 284 2.40 -21.02 7.45
C ALA A 284 3.34 -22.17 7.03
N VAL A 285 4.50 -21.84 6.43
CA VAL A 285 5.41 -22.85 5.85
C VAL A 285 6.82 -22.86 6.47
N GLN A 286 7.23 -21.76 7.14
CA GLN A 286 8.58 -21.65 7.69
C GLN A 286 8.64 -21.81 9.22
N ALA A 287 7.52 -21.58 9.93
CA ALA A 287 7.50 -21.69 11.38
C ALA A 287 7.54 -23.15 11.80
N LYS A 288 8.59 -23.53 12.53
CA LYS A 288 8.71 -24.85 13.16
C LYS A 288 7.89 -24.83 14.45
N ARG A 289 6.84 -25.62 14.50
CA ARG A 289 5.94 -25.77 15.65
C ARG A 289 5.98 -27.20 16.19
N GLN A 290 5.76 -27.33 17.49
CA GLN A 290 5.65 -28.65 18.13
C GLN A 290 4.37 -29.33 17.60
N PRO A 291 4.46 -30.57 17.09
CA PRO A 291 3.28 -31.30 16.63
C PRO A 291 2.37 -31.71 17.79
N GLY A 292 1.09 -31.84 17.54
CA GLY A 292 0.10 -32.35 18.52
C GLY A 292 -0.48 -31.32 19.47
N SER A 293 -0.09 -30.05 19.40
CA SER A 293 -0.62 -28.99 20.31
C SER A 293 -2.07 -28.57 20.02
N SER A 294 -2.68 -29.08 18.93
CA SER A 294 -4.06 -28.79 18.53
C SER A 294 -5.07 -29.88 18.85
N PHE A 295 -4.68 -30.93 19.52
CA PHE A 295 -5.54 -32.05 19.97
C PHE A 295 -6.13 -31.76 21.34
#